data_c04786f3659048bb7ee852329fe0544c
#
_entry.id   c04786f3659048bb7ee852329fe0544c
#
_cell.length_a   1.000
_cell.length_b   1.000
_cell.length_c   1.000
_cell.angle_alpha   90.00
_cell.angle_beta   90.00
_cell.angle_gamma   90.00
#
_symmetry.space_group_name_H-M   'P 1'
#
loop_
_entity.id
_entity.type
_entity.pdbx_description
1 polymer ?
#
loop_
_entity_poly.entity_id
_entity_poly.type
_entity_poly.pdbx_seq_one_letter_code
_entity_poly.pdbx_strand_id
1 'polypeptide(L)'
;RLQIQYNSWFDYGNRVTEKQFVSSIEKIQKELVTDRKCPPLSAYVIDDGWQDISDTADWSDTVWTINKMKFSPYFSESTNAVHKANSQLGIWLSPASILGGLSMVPKMKEYGFESLSYGMSMTGKTYMDKLEQRVCQLAEKGISYFKFDGLFGHLNIRDFELNGRGTPAVPQLNTEGFASNDRRLNASRYDEVKLYYMTAATERLICMFNHLAEINPEIFIAITNGAYLSPWWLQYIDVVWLINADDAASGSTRTDELVYRDNIYYQIWIEENTKFPMNAIFNHEPKKTQFDETEDSFKKYLYMNLSRGTGFIELYIKTHQLSSGDWDVLAEGLKWSHKFFPAFQHVKMHGGSPKHKEVYGYSGWSDEIGYVSIHNPLDKVQKYTFTLNRALGLNPDNPTVFRVSSPTSHLKEKNLKEKYRYGETIFIELNPGEVVL
;
A
#
# COMPACT_ATOMS: atom_id res chain seq x y z
N ARG A 1 2.31 10.58 -9.04
CA ARG A 1 1.55 9.91 -10.13
C ARG A 1 0.46 9.02 -9.56
N LEU A 2 -0.60 8.78 -10.33
CA LEU A 2 -1.61 7.79 -9.98
C LEU A 2 -1.06 6.40 -10.31
N GLN A 3 -1.00 5.54 -9.32
CA GLN A 3 -0.55 4.15 -9.45
C GLN A 3 -1.72 3.22 -9.19
N ILE A 4 -2.25 2.62 -10.22
CA ILE A 4 -3.29 1.58 -10.11
C ILE A 4 -2.66 0.26 -10.49
N GLN A 5 -2.70 -0.71 -9.60
CA GLN A 5 -2.01 -1.97 -9.80
C GLN A 5 -2.80 -3.18 -9.29
N TYR A 6 -2.44 -4.34 -9.80
CA TYR A 6 -2.85 -5.65 -9.27
C TYR A 6 -1.71 -6.28 -8.49
N ASN A 7 -2.03 -6.90 -7.36
CA ASN A 7 -1.09 -7.67 -6.54
C ASN A 7 -1.58 -9.10 -6.37
N SER A 8 -0.68 -10.07 -6.54
CA SER A 8 -1.03 -11.49 -6.55
C SER A 8 -1.29 -12.09 -5.16
N TRP A 9 -0.96 -11.37 -4.07
CA TRP A 9 -1.03 -11.93 -2.71
C TRP A 9 -2.43 -12.37 -2.30
N PHE A 10 -3.42 -11.51 -2.48
CA PHE A 10 -4.79 -11.82 -2.09
C PHE A 10 -5.42 -12.92 -2.95
N ASP A 11 -5.00 -13.07 -4.19
CA ASP A 11 -5.51 -14.07 -5.12
C ASP A 11 -4.90 -15.47 -4.86
N TYR A 12 -3.58 -15.54 -4.66
CA TYR A 12 -2.83 -16.80 -4.64
C TYR A 12 -1.96 -17.01 -3.40
N GLY A 13 -1.68 -15.97 -2.61
CA GLY A 13 -0.68 -16.02 -1.52
C GLY A 13 0.69 -16.46 -2.07
N ASN A 14 1.47 -17.12 -1.24
CA ASN A 14 2.79 -17.63 -1.58
C ASN A 14 2.78 -18.84 -2.56
N ARG A 15 1.61 -19.25 -3.04
CA ARG A 15 1.44 -20.35 -4.01
C ARG A 15 1.35 -19.86 -5.44
N VAL A 16 1.54 -18.58 -5.68
CA VAL A 16 1.51 -17.97 -7.01
C VAL A 16 2.48 -18.68 -7.97
N THR A 17 2.00 -18.92 -9.18
CA THR A 17 2.79 -19.42 -10.31
C THR A 17 2.70 -18.45 -11.48
N GLU A 18 3.67 -18.48 -12.39
CA GLU A 18 3.67 -17.60 -13.57
C GLU A 18 2.41 -17.78 -14.42
N LYS A 19 1.97 -19.01 -14.62
CA LYS A 19 0.73 -19.33 -15.36
C LYS A 19 -0.51 -18.68 -14.71
N GLN A 20 -0.63 -18.74 -13.40
CA GLN A 20 -1.74 -18.10 -12.67
C GLN A 20 -1.66 -16.57 -12.80
N PHE A 21 -0.47 -16.01 -12.63
CA PHE A 21 -0.26 -14.58 -12.72
C PHE A 21 -0.58 -14.04 -14.11
N VAL A 22 -0.09 -14.69 -15.18
CA VAL A 22 -0.42 -14.35 -16.56
C VAL A 22 -1.92 -14.43 -16.83
N SER A 23 -2.60 -15.48 -16.33
CA SER A 23 -4.05 -15.62 -16.45
C SER A 23 -4.80 -14.46 -15.78
N SER A 24 -4.32 -13.97 -14.63
CA SER A 24 -4.91 -12.79 -13.96
C SER A 24 -4.70 -11.52 -14.78
N ILE A 25 -3.52 -11.33 -15.38
CA ILE A 25 -3.27 -10.20 -16.30
C ILE A 25 -4.26 -10.21 -17.45
N GLU A 26 -4.40 -11.34 -18.13
CA GLU A 26 -5.32 -11.50 -19.27
C GLU A 26 -6.77 -11.25 -18.86
N LYS A 27 -7.20 -11.75 -17.69
CA LYS A 27 -8.54 -11.52 -17.16
C LYS A 27 -8.79 -10.04 -16.89
N ILE A 28 -7.90 -9.36 -16.18
CA ILE A 28 -8.02 -7.93 -15.88
C ILE A 28 -8.01 -7.10 -17.17
N GLN A 29 -7.12 -7.40 -18.12
CA GLN A 29 -7.07 -6.71 -19.41
C GLN A 29 -8.38 -6.85 -20.18
N LYS A 30 -8.94 -8.06 -20.22
CA LYS A 30 -10.23 -8.29 -20.86
C LYS A 30 -11.34 -7.47 -20.18
N GLU A 31 -11.48 -7.66 -18.86
CA GLU A 31 -12.64 -7.11 -18.13
C GLU A 31 -12.58 -5.58 -17.98
N LEU A 32 -11.43 -5.01 -17.61
CA LEU A 32 -11.33 -3.58 -17.34
C LEU A 32 -10.98 -2.78 -18.60
N VAL A 33 -9.96 -3.21 -19.35
CA VAL A 33 -9.43 -2.40 -20.45
C VAL A 33 -10.22 -2.64 -21.73
N THR A 34 -10.37 -3.90 -22.15
CA THR A 34 -11.03 -4.21 -23.45
C THR A 34 -12.53 -4.00 -23.39
N ASP A 35 -13.21 -4.57 -22.39
CA ASP A 35 -14.66 -4.57 -22.34
C ASP A 35 -15.20 -3.24 -21.78
N ARG A 36 -14.57 -2.71 -20.72
CA ARG A 36 -15.05 -1.53 -19.99
C ARG A 36 -14.28 -0.22 -20.25
N LYS A 37 -13.27 -0.25 -21.12
CA LYS A 37 -12.54 0.94 -21.57
C LYS A 37 -11.87 1.73 -20.43
N CYS A 38 -11.38 1.04 -19.41
CA CYS A 38 -10.48 1.65 -18.43
C CYS A 38 -9.10 1.87 -19.05
N PRO A 39 -8.34 2.87 -18.59
CA PRO A 39 -6.91 2.92 -18.87
C PRO A 39 -6.23 1.62 -18.40
N PRO A 40 -5.13 1.20 -19.03
CA PRO A 40 -4.31 0.10 -18.54
C PRO A 40 -3.86 0.32 -17.08
N LEU A 41 -3.72 -0.75 -16.31
CA LEU A 41 -3.10 -0.67 -14.99
C LEU A 41 -1.65 -0.22 -15.10
N SER A 42 -1.17 0.51 -14.10
CA SER A 42 0.24 0.95 -14.04
C SER A 42 1.20 -0.22 -13.85
N ALA A 43 0.84 -1.20 -13.03
CA ALA A 43 1.67 -2.38 -12.77
C ALA A 43 0.86 -3.62 -12.43
N TYR A 44 1.50 -4.77 -12.63
CA TYR A 44 1.10 -6.07 -12.09
C TYR A 44 2.25 -6.59 -11.23
N VAL A 45 1.96 -6.93 -9.97
CA VAL A 45 2.97 -7.24 -8.97
C VAL A 45 2.90 -8.71 -8.56
N ILE A 46 4.00 -9.43 -8.73
CA ILE A 46 4.20 -10.76 -8.14
C ILE A 46 4.62 -10.53 -6.69
N ASP A 47 3.76 -10.91 -5.75
CA ASP A 47 4.03 -10.82 -4.32
C ASP A 47 4.84 -12.03 -3.82
N ASP A 48 4.94 -12.24 -2.50
CA ASP A 48 5.66 -13.37 -1.88
C ASP A 48 5.33 -14.72 -2.56
N GLY A 49 6.33 -15.56 -2.70
CA GLY A 49 6.21 -16.93 -3.23
C GLY A 49 6.91 -17.18 -4.56
N TRP A 50 7.57 -16.17 -5.15
CA TRP A 50 8.35 -16.33 -6.37
C TRP A 50 9.78 -16.85 -6.13
N GLN A 51 10.30 -16.60 -4.92
CA GLN A 51 11.64 -17.01 -4.53
C GLN A 51 11.75 -18.53 -4.30
N ASP A 52 12.91 -19.07 -4.60
CA ASP A 52 13.22 -20.47 -4.32
C ASP A 52 13.67 -20.62 -2.87
N ILE A 53 12.85 -21.32 -2.09
CA ILE A 53 13.11 -21.67 -0.69
C ILE A 53 13.07 -23.19 -0.47
N SER A 54 13.22 -23.97 -1.55
CA SER A 54 13.27 -25.43 -1.47
C SER A 54 14.49 -25.93 -0.70
N ASP A 55 14.49 -27.19 -0.34
CA ASP A 55 15.64 -27.81 0.35
C ASP A 55 16.93 -27.73 -0.47
N THR A 56 16.82 -27.68 -1.79
CA THR A 56 17.94 -27.54 -2.72
C THR A 56 18.25 -26.10 -3.11
N ALA A 57 17.50 -25.12 -2.58
CA ALA A 57 17.75 -23.72 -2.86
C ALA A 57 19.14 -23.30 -2.38
N ASP A 58 19.84 -22.58 -3.23
CA ASP A 58 21.16 -22.02 -2.95
C ASP A 58 21.13 -20.49 -3.18
N TRP A 59 21.44 -19.75 -2.12
CA TRP A 59 21.54 -18.29 -2.13
C TRP A 59 22.98 -17.80 -1.87
N SER A 60 23.99 -18.68 -1.97
CA SER A 60 25.38 -18.34 -1.67
C SER A 60 25.94 -17.25 -2.60
N ASP A 61 25.63 -17.35 -3.89
CA ASP A 61 26.09 -16.39 -4.90
C ASP A 61 25.05 -15.31 -5.24
N THR A 62 23.80 -15.71 -5.31
CA THR A 62 22.70 -14.82 -5.67
C THR A 62 21.57 -15.00 -4.67
N VAL A 63 21.34 -14.00 -3.84
CA VAL A 63 20.20 -13.99 -2.92
C VAL A 63 18.88 -13.82 -3.67
N TRP A 64 17.77 -14.24 -3.09
CA TRP A 64 16.45 -14.13 -3.71
C TRP A 64 16.42 -14.78 -5.11
N THR A 65 16.84 -16.05 -5.20
CA THR A 65 16.79 -16.81 -6.44
C THR A 65 15.36 -17.11 -6.87
N ILE A 66 15.11 -17.13 -8.17
CA ILE A 66 13.79 -17.42 -8.72
C ILE A 66 13.51 -18.91 -8.62
N ASN A 67 12.32 -19.28 -8.14
CA ASN A 67 11.86 -20.66 -8.16
C ASN A 67 11.54 -21.10 -9.60
N LYS A 68 12.45 -21.86 -10.19
CA LYS A 68 12.37 -22.33 -11.58
C LYS A 68 11.20 -23.27 -11.88
N MET A 69 10.60 -23.85 -10.84
CA MET A 69 9.40 -24.70 -11.01
C MET A 69 8.13 -23.87 -11.13
N LYS A 70 8.17 -22.61 -10.70
CA LYS A 70 7.02 -21.71 -10.70
C LYS A 70 7.11 -20.62 -11.78
N PHE A 71 8.32 -20.17 -12.10
CA PHE A 71 8.56 -19.01 -12.96
C PHE A 71 9.66 -19.28 -13.98
N SER A 72 9.48 -18.73 -15.16
CA SER A 72 10.48 -18.70 -16.23
C SER A 72 11.71 -17.84 -15.82
N PRO A 73 12.85 -18.00 -16.49
CA PRO A 73 14.04 -17.20 -16.22
C PRO A 73 13.72 -15.69 -16.30
N TYR A 74 14.03 -14.97 -15.22
CA TYR A 74 13.76 -13.53 -15.09
C TYR A 74 12.31 -13.13 -15.37
N PHE A 75 11.35 -14.02 -15.09
CA PHE A 75 9.91 -13.77 -15.30
C PHE A 75 9.55 -13.42 -16.74
N SER A 76 10.21 -14.05 -17.72
CA SER A 76 10.08 -13.65 -19.13
C SER A 76 8.65 -13.76 -19.68
N GLU A 77 7.89 -14.77 -19.27
CA GLU A 77 6.46 -14.90 -19.65
C GLU A 77 5.60 -13.80 -19.02
N SER A 78 5.81 -13.51 -17.74
CA SER A 78 5.14 -12.41 -17.03
C SER A 78 5.49 -11.06 -17.65
N THR A 79 6.77 -10.81 -17.95
CA THR A 79 7.25 -9.59 -18.62
C THR A 79 6.56 -9.39 -19.97
N ASN A 80 6.49 -10.44 -20.78
CA ASN A 80 5.79 -10.39 -22.07
C ASN A 80 4.29 -10.10 -21.89
N ALA A 81 3.64 -10.67 -20.90
CA ALA A 81 2.22 -10.44 -20.62
C ALA A 81 1.96 -8.99 -20.19
N VAL A 82 2.75 -8.43 -19.28
CA VAL A 82 2.56 -7.03 -18.83
C VAL A 82 2.88 -6.03 -19.94
N HIS A 83 3.87 -6.29 -20.80
CA HIS A 83 4.16 -5.43 -21.95
C HIS A 83 3.00 -5.41 -22.95
N LYS A 84 2.38 -6.57 -23.24
CA LYS A 84 1.15 -6.64 -24.07
C LYS A 84 0.00 -5.89 -23.43
N ALA A 85 -0.03 -5.82 -22.09
CA ALA A 85 -1.01 -5.07 -21.33
C ALA A 85 -0.69 -3.56 -21.22
N ASN A 86 0.38 -3.09 -21.83
CA ASN A 86 0.85 -1.71 -21.70
C ASN A 86 1.11 -1.29 -20.26
N SER A 87 1.73 -2.17 -19.47
CA SER A 87 1.90 -2.09 -18.03
C SER A 87 3.32 -2.47 -17.60
N GLN A 88 3.63 -2.35 -16.33
CA GLN A 88 4.92 -2.66 -15.72
C GLN A 88 4.85 -3.95 -14.89
N LEU A 89 5.97 -4.69 -14.87
CA LEU A 89 6.12 -5.83 -13.97
C LEU A 89 6.74 -5.37 -12.65
N GLY A 90 6.08 -5.73 -11.54
CA GLY A 90 6.57 -5.52 -10.20
C GLY A 90 6.84 -6.82 -9.45
N ILE A 91 7.73 -6.71 -8.47
CA ILE A 91 8.01 -7.80 -7.53
C ILE A 91 8.06 -7.31 -6.09
N TRP A 92 7.78 -8.23 -5.20
CA TRP A 92 7.92 -8.09 -3.76
C TRP A 92 9.25 -8.67 -3.28
N LEU A 93 9.88 -8.02 -2.30
CA LEU A 93 11.05 -8.50 -1.56
C LEU A 93 10.93 -8.09 -0.09
N SER A 94 11.54 -8.88 0.80
CA SER A 94 11.62 -8.58 2.23
C SER A 94 13.10 -8.50 2.68
N PRO A 95 13.72 -7.32 2.63
CA PRO A 95 15.15 -7.16 2.83
C PRO A 95 15.68 -7.69 4.16
N ALA A 96 15.16 -7.18 5.28
CA ALA A 96 15.66 -7.56 6.61
C ALA A 96 14.88 -8.72 7.22
N SER A 97 13.54 -8.65 7.21
CA SER A 97 12.69 -9.67 7.85
C SER A 97 12.72 -11.01 7.12
N ILE A 98 13.13 -11.04 5.86
CA ILE A 98 13.12 -12.25 5.00
C ILE A 98 11.79 -13.00 5.12
N LEU A 99 10.67 -12.27 5.16
CA LEU A 99 9.34 -12.85 5.09
C LEU A 99 9.25 -13.76 3.85
N GLY A 100 8.56 -14.89 3.98
CA GLY A 100 8.52 -15.88 2.89
C GLY A 100 9.85 -16.60 2.61
N GLY A 101 10.94 -16.23 3.26
CA GLY A 101 12.28 -16.81 3.08
C GLY A 101 12.99 -17.15 4.38
N LEU A 102 12.31 -17.14 5.52
CA LEU A 102 12.91 -17.39 6.84
C LEU A 102 13.66 -18.72 6.94
N SER A 103 13.25 -19.75 6.21
CA SER A 103 13.94 -21.04 6.14
C SER A 103 15.36 -20.95 5.55
N MET A 104 15.65 -19.88 4.81
CA MET A 104 16.97 -19.65 4.22
C MET A 104 17.96 -19.01 5.20
N VAL A 105 17.51 -18.34 6.27
CA VAL A 105 18.39 -17.64 7.22
C VAL A 105 19.49 -18.51 7.81
N PRO A 106 19.22 -19.75 8.25
CA PRO A 106 20.29 -20.65 8.73
C PRO A 106 21.35 -20.94 7.65
N LYS A 107 20.92 -21.23 6.43
CA LYS A 107 21.83 -21.48 5.29
C LYS A 107 22.66 -20.23 4.96
N MET A 108 22.05 -19.06 4.94
CA MET A 108 22.74 -17.79 4.69
C MET A 108 23.77 -17.50 5.75
N LYS A 109 23.50 -17.84 7.03
CA LYS A 109 24.46 -17.75 8.10
C LYS A 109 25.65 -18.69 7.87
N GLU A 110 25.41 -19.92 7.42
CA GLU A 110 26.48 -20.89 7.06
C GLU A 110 27.32 -20.38 5.90
N TYR A 111 26.73 -19.68 4.94
CA TYR A 111 27.46 -19.02 3.84
C TYR A 111 28.26 -17.78 4.29
N GLY A 112 28.11 -17.36 5.53
CA GLY A 112 28.82 -16.24 6.13
C GLY A 112 28.16 -14.88 5.94
N PHE A 113 26.86 -14.84 5.57
CA PHE A 113 26.09 -13.61 5.55
C PHE A 113 25.75 -13.14 6.96
N GLU A 114 25.70 -11.84 7.12
CA GLU A 114 25.37 -11.19 8.39
C GLU A 114 23.88 -11.34 8.68
N SER A 115 23.56 -12.21 9.64
CA SER A 115 22.21 -12.50 10.07
C SER A 115 21.91 -11.96 11.47
N LEU A 116 20.66 -11.62 11.71
CA LEU A 116 20.07 -11.34 13.00
C LEU A 116 19.35 -12.58 13.53
N SER A 117 18.75 -12.48 14.72
CA SER A 117 17.98 -13.60 15.31
C SER A 117 16.77 -14.00 14.44
N TYR A 118 16.17 -13.05 13.73
CA TYR A 118 14.95 -13.22 12.94
C TYR A 118 15.04 -12.56 11.56
N GLY A 119 16.15 -12.74 10.86
CA GLY A 119 16.33 -12.18 9.52
C GLY A 119 17.77 -11.86 9.21
N MET A 120 17.98 -10.89 8.34
CA MET A 120 19.29 -10.46 7.88
C MET A 120 19.64 -9.06 8.37
N SER A 121 20.92 -8.80 8.58
CA SER A 121 21.40 -7.48 9.00
C SER A 121 21.43 -6.51 7.82
N MET A 122 20.72 -5.40 7.95
CA MET A 122 20.75 -4.31 6.98
C MET A 122 22.04 -3.48 7.04
N THR A 123 22.91 -3.74 7.99
CA THR A 123 24.27 -3.15 8.08
C THR A 123 25.36 -4.15 7.69
N GLY A 124 24.98 -5.40 7.41
CA GLY A 124 25.89 -6.44 6.98
C GLY A 124 26.40 -6.19 5.57
N LYS A 125 27.71 -5.97 5.42
CA LYS A 125 28.30 -5.61 4.14
C LYS A 125 28.04 -6.70 3.08
N THR A 126 28.31 -7.96 3.41
CA THR A 126 28.22 -9.06 2.45
C THR A 126 26.78 -9.28 1.98
N TYR A 127 25.83 -9.29 2.91
CA TYR A 127 24.41 -9.46 2.60
C TYR A 127 23.88 -8.29 1.79
N MET A 128 24.12 -7.06 2.22
CA MET A 128 23.59 -5.87 1.55
C MET A 128 24.18 -5.66 0.16
N ASP A 129 25.48 -5.95 -0.04
CA ASP A 129 26.09 -5.89 -1.37
C ASP A 129 25.43 -6.90 -2.33
N LYS A 130 25.12 -8.12 -1.85
CA LYS A 130 24.43 -9.14 -2.65
C LYS A 130 22.97 -8.81 -2.91
N LEU A 131 22.28 -8.25 -1.93
CA LEU A 131 20.90 -7.81 -2.09
C LEU A 131 20.80 -6.70 -3.14
N GLU A 132 21.64 -5.69 -3.02
CA GLU A 132 21.69 -4.56 -3.95
C GLU A 132 22.03 -5.04 -5.38
N GLN A 133 23.06 -5.88 -5.52
CA GLN A 133 23.40 -6.51 -6.81
C GLN A 133 22.19 -7.24 -7.40
N ARG A 134 21.45 -7.98 -6.57
CA ARG A 134 20.28 -8.74 -7.03
C ARG A 134 19.15 -7.83 -7.46
N VAL A 135 18.83 -6.81 -6.69
CA VAL A 135 17.76 -5.85 -6.98
C VAL A 135 18.09 -5.08 -8.28
N CYS A 136 19.32 -4.58 -8.44
CA CYS A 136 19.78 -3.93 -9.66
C CYS A 136 19.70 -4.87 -10.88
N GLN A 137 20.14 -6.13 -10.75
CA GLN A 137 20.02 -7.13 -11.80
C GLN A 137 18.57 -7.34 -12.26
N LEU A 138 17.63 -7.40 -11.31
CA LEU A 138 16.21 -7.55 -11.62
C LEU A 138 15.67 -6.31 -12.35
N ALA A 139 16.08 -5.11 -11.94
CA ALA A 139 15.74 -3.86 -12.61
C ALA A 139 16.27 -3.82 -14.05
N GLU A 140 17.52 -4.20 -14.27
CA GLU A 140 18.14 -4.31 -15.61
C GLU A 140 17.43 -5.32 -16.52
N LYS A 141 16.75 -6.31 -15.92
CA LYS A 141 15.93 -7.31 -16.63
C LYS A 141 14.47 -6.89 -16.84
N GLY A 142 14.14 -5.63 -16.51
CA GLY A 142 12.85 -5.04 -16.84
C GLY A 142 11.85 -4.98 -15.68
N ILE A 143 12.23 -5.36 -14.46
CA ILE A 143 11.40 -5.08 -13.28
C ILE A 143 11.44 -3.59 -13.01
N SER A 144 10.27 -2.96 -12.99
CA SER A 144 10.15 -1.51 -12.83
C SER A 144 9.23 -1.08 -11.68
N TYR A 145 8.85 -2.03 -10.83
CA TYR A 145 8.18 -1.79 -9.56
C TYR A 145 8.76 -2.72 -8.50
N PHE A 146 9.10 -2.17 -7.33
CA PHE A 146 9.57 -2.93 -6.17
C PHE A 146 8.74 -2.64 -4.94
N LYS A 147 8.18 -3.68 -4.32
CA LYS A 147 7.56 -3.64 -3.00
C LYS A 147 8.56 -4.20 -1.99
N PHE A 148 9.16 -3.33 -1.20
CA PHE A 148 10.06 -3.73 -0.13
C PHE A 148 9.30 -3.84 1.19
N ASP A 149 9.19 -5.07 1.68
CA ASP A 149 8.45 -5.42 2.89
C ASP A 149 9.39 -5.77 4.04
N GLY A 150 9.02 -5.42 5.28
CA GLY A 150 9.84 -5.74 6.45
C GLY A 150 11.25 -5.16 6.38
N LEU A 151 11.36 -3.87 6.01
CA LEU A 151 12.63 -3.19 5.73
C LEU A 151 13.68 -3.36 6.80
N PHE A 152 13.33 -3.12 8.06
CA PHE A 152 14.27 -3.14 9.19
C PHE A 152 14.10 -4.37 10.07
N GLY A 153 13.17 -5.24 9.75
CA GLY A 153 12.85 -6.42 10.55
C GLY A 153 12.27 -6.09 11.94
N HIS A 154 12.29 -7.07 12.80
CA HIS A 154 11.93 -6.90 14.19
C HIS A 154 13.15 -6.38 14.97
N LEU A 155 13.20 -5.07 15.20
CA LEU A 155 14.29 -4.43 15.95
C LEU A 155 14.20 -4.76 17.44
N ASN A 156 14.69 -5.93 17.78
CA ASN A 156 14.92 -6.37 19.15
C ASN A 156 16.39 -6.12 19.51
N ILE A 157 16.69 -5.74 20.74
CA ILE A 157 18.08 -5.50 21.16
C ILE A 157 19.00 -6.70 20.92
N ARG A 158 18.49 -7.92 21.01
CA ARG A 158 19.25 -9.14 20.69
C ARG A 158 19.64 -9.24 19.23
N ASP A 159 18.91 -8.59 18.34
CA ASP A 159 19.17 -8.57 16.90
C ASP A 159 20.38 -7.71 16.55
N PHE A 160 20.84 -6.87 17.49
CA PHE A 160 22.09 -6.11 17.34
C PHE A 160 23.34 -6.93 17.72
N GLU A 161 23.19 -8.12 18.23
CA GLU A 161 24.28 -9.08 18.38
C GLU A 161 24.55 -9.72 17.02
N LEU A 162 25.34 -9.07 16.19
CA LEU A 162 25.63 -9.56 14.85
C LEU A 162 26.44 -10.85 14.88
N ASN A 163 25.86 -11.89 14.28
CA ASN A 163 26.53 -13.16 14.03
C ASN A 163 26.94 -13.22 12.57
N GLY A 164 28.00 -12.56 12.18
CA GLY A 164 28.42 -12.56 10.79
C GLY A 164 29.61 -11.65 10.56
N ARG A 165 29.92 -11.41 9.28
CA ARG A 165 31.04 -10.58 8.85
C ARG A 165 30.58 -9.15 8.52
N GLY A 166 29.79 -8.55 9.41
CA GLY A 166 29.26 -7.22 9.20
C GLY A 166 30.27 -6.10 9.39
N THR A 167 30.26 -5.14 8.51
CA THR A 167 30.93 -3.86 8.72
C THR A 167 29.98 -2.75 8.30
N PRO A 168 29.72 -1.72 9.10
CA PRO A 168 30.35 -1.50 10.39
C PRO A 168 29.89 -2.52 11.42
N ALA A 169 30.80 -2.94 12.31
CA ALA A 169 30.45 -3.79 13.41
C ALA A 169 29.53 -3.03 14.37
N VAL A 170 28.36 -3.55 14.60
CA VAL A 170 27.50 -3.06 15.69
C VAL A 170 28.07 -3.60 17.00
N PRO A 171 28.23 -2.77 18.04
CA PRO A 171 28.75 -3.23 19.31
C PRO A 171 27.93 -4.41 19.85
N GLN A 172 28.61 -5.47 20.28
CA GLN A 172 27.94 -6.57 20.96
C GLN A 172 27.28 -6.08 22.24
N LEU A 173 26.03 -6.44 22.43
CA LEU A 173 25.28 -6.15 23.64
C LEU A 173 25.14 -7.41 24.45
N ASN A 174 25.51 -7.33 25.71
CA ASN A 174 25.27 -8.43 26.65
C ASN A 174 23.78 -8.43 27.03
N THR A 175 23.02 -9.26 26.35
CA THR A 175 21.59 -9.48 26.59
C THR A 175 21.31 -10.87 27.17
N GLU A 176 22.31 -11.53 27.68
CA GLU A 176 22.16 -12.85 28.29
C GLU A 176 21.09 -12.83 29.38
N GLY A 177 20.22 -13.82 29.38
CA GLY A 177 19.11 -13.94 30.32
C GLY A 177 17.90 -13.04 30.03
N PHE A 178 17.92 -12.25 28.96
CA PHE A 178 16.76 -11.47 28.56
C PHE A 178 15.87 -12.26 27.61
N ALA A 179 14.55 -12.26 27.87
CA ALA A 179 13.57 -12.71 26.90
C ALA A 179 13.43 -11.66 25.78
N SER A 180 13.01 -12.07 24.59
CA SER A 180 12.86 -11.17 23.42
C SER A 180 11.88 -10.01 23.64
N ASN A 181 10.91 -10.18 24.55
CA ASN A 181 9.93 -9.17 24.94
C ASN A 181 10.25 -8.47 26.27
N ASP A 182 11.46 -8.61 26.78
CA ASP A 182 11.85 -8.02 28.06
C ASP A 182 11.87 -6.50 27.98
N ARG A 183 11.09 -5.82 28.83
CA ARG A 183 11.00 -4.36 28.86
C ARG A 183 12.34 -3.66 29.11
N ARG A 184 13.31 -4.34 29.72
CA ARG A 184 14.68 -3.81 29.92
C ARG A 184 15.38 -3.53 28.59
N LEU A 185 14.98 -4.21 27.50
CA LEU A 185 15.47 -3.96 26.15
C LEU A 185 15.11 -2.56 25.62
N ASN A 186 14.11 -1.90 26.22
CA ASN A 186 13.74 -0.53 25.90
C ASN A 186 14.47 0.53 26.77
N ALA A 187 15.44 0.11 27.58
CA ALA A 187 16.22 1.04 28.39
C ALA A 187 17.05 1.96 27.49
N SER A 188 17.13 3.25 27.87
CA SER A 188 17.81 4.31 27.10
C SER A 188 19.30 4.03 26.83
N ARG A 189 19.96 3.23 27.66
CA ARG A 189 21.35 2.79 27.43
C ARG A 189 21.55 2.04 26.11
N TYR A 190 20.48 1.56 25.48
CA TYR A 190 20.54 0.86 24.18
C TYR A 190 20.16 1.76 23.00
N ASP A 191 19.73 3.00 23.24
CA ASP A 191 19.19 3.86 22.19
C ASP A 191 20.27 4.26 21.19
N GLU A 192 21.50 4.48 21.64
CA GLU A 192 22.63 4.82 20.76
C GLU A 192 22.90 3.72 19.72
N VAL A 193 22.91 2.46 20.14
CA VAL A 193 23.14 1.32 19.24
C VAL A 193 21.98 1.14 18.27
N LYS A 194 20.75 1.30 18.73
CA LYS A 194 19.57 1.24 17.87
C LYS A 194 19.60 2.34 16.82
N LEU A 195 19.92 3.57 17.25
CA LEU A 195 20.03 4.72 16.34
C LEU A 195 21.14 4.51 15.32
N TYR A 196 22.29 4.03 15.73
CA TYR A 196 23.40 3.69 14.85
C TYR A 196 22.98 2.68 13.78
N TYR A 197 22.36 1.56 14.20
CA TYR A 197 21.87 0.55 13.27
C TYR A 197 20.86 1.11 12.27
N MET A 198 19.86 1.84 12.75
CA MET A 198 18.82 2.45 11.91
C MET A 198 19.42 3.43 10.91
N THR A 199 20.39 4.25 11.33
CA THR A 199 21.05 5.22 10.44
C THR A 199 21.84 4.49 9.36
N ALA A 200 22.70 3.55 9.75
CA ALA A 200 23.53 2.80 8.80
C ALA A 200 22.69 1.94 7.84
N ALA A 201 21.62 1.30 8.33
CA ALA A 201 20.69 0.54 7.50
C ALA A 201 19.95 1.45 6.49
N THR A 202 19.52 2.62 6.95
CA THR A 202 18.85 3.62 6.09
C THR A 202 19.78 4.11 4.98
N GLU A 203 21.04 4.41 5.29
CA GLU A 203 22.04 4.82 4.29
C GLU A 203 22.23 3.73 3.21
N ARG A 204 22.28 2.46 3.62
CA ARG A 204 22.39 1.35 2.66
C ARG A 204 21.16 1.23 1.75
N LEU A 205 19.96 1.40 2.30
CA LEU A 205 18.72 1.41 1.50
C LEU A 205 18.70 2.57 0.51
N ILE A 206 19.11 3.77 0.94
CA ILE A 206 19.18 4.94 0.06
C ILE A 206 20.16 4.70 -1.10
N CYS A 207 21.34 4.15 -0.84
CA CYS A 207 22.28 3.78 -1.89
C CYS A 207 21.63 2.86 -2.91
N MET A 208 20.94 1.81 -2.46
CA MET A 208 20.24 0.87 -3.35
C MET A 208 19.12 1.56 -4.14
N PHE A 209 18.33 2.43 -3.53
CA PHE A 209 17.26 3.17 -4.21
C PHE A 209 17.82 4.15 -5.25
N ASN A 210 18.95 4.82 -4.97
CA ASN A 210 19.63 5.69 -5.92
C ASN A 210 20.15 4.88 -7.14
N HIS A 211 20.76 3.72 -6.93
CA HIS A 211 21.20 2.86 -8.03
C HIS A 211 20.01 2.35 -8.88
N LEU A 212 18.87 2.06 -8.26
CA LEU A 212 17.65 1.77 -9.02
C LEU A 212 17.21 2.95 -9.89
N ALA A 213 17.26 4.17 -9.35
CA ALA A 213 16.92 5.38 -10.10
C ALA A 213 17.93 5.68 -11.23
N GLU A 214 19.21 5.33 -11.07
CA GLU A 214 20.22 5.42 -12.14
C GLU A 214 19.94 4.44 -13.27
N ILE A 215 19.46 3.22 -12.96
CA ILE A 215 19.08 2.21 -13.97
C ILE A 215 17.83 2.67 -14.73
N ASN A 216 16.81 3.10 -14.00
CA ASN A 216 15.58 3.60 -14.59
C ASN A 216 14.86 4.55 -13.59
N PRO A 217 14.81 5.87 -13.87
CA PRO A 217 14.19 6.85 -12.99
C PRO A 217 12.66 6.70 -12.85
N GLU A 218 12.03 5.87 -13.70
CA GLU A 218 10.60 5.58 -13.64
C GLU A 218 10.27 4.36 -12.75
N ILE A 219 11.26 3.72 -12.15
CA ILE A 219 11.02 2.64 -11.19
C ILE A 219 10.15 3.18 -10.04
N PHE A 220 9.08 2.42 -9.73
CA PHE A 220 8.20 2.72 -8.61
C PHE A 220 8.63 1.94 -7.38
N ILE A 221 8.80 2.61 -6.26
CA ILE A 221 9.25 1.99 -5.00
C ILE A 221 8.18 2.17 -3.92
N ALA A 222 7.66 1.06 -3.42
CA ALA A 222 6.78 0.99 -2.27
C ALA A 222 7.51 0.35 -1.08
N ILE A 223 7.48 0.99 0.08
CA ILE A 223 8.07 0.44 1.31
C ILE A 223 7.01 0.13 2.35
N THR A 224 7.16 -1.00 3.02
CA THR A 224 6.24 -1.46 4.06
C THR A 224 7.01 -1.90 5.29
N ASN A 225 6.31 -2.03 6.42
CA ASN A 225 6.80 -2.53 7.70
C ASN A 225 8.18 -2.01 8.14
N GLY A 226 8.20 -1.22 9.19
CA GLY A 226 9.42 -0.66 9.78
C GLY A 226 9.80 0.73 9.27
N ALA A 227 9.06 1.30 8.30
CA ALA A 227 9.20 2.70 7.94
C ALA A 227 8.15 3.55 8.63
N TYR A 228 8.58 4.64 9.24
CA TYR A 228 7.68 5.65 9.79
C TYR A 228 7.15 6.57 8.69
N LEU A 229 5.97 7.18 8.89
CA LEU A 229 5.39 8.17 7.99
C LEU A 229 6.17 9.50 8.08
N SER A 230 7.36 9.51 7.51
CA SER A 230 8.18 10.70 7.36
C SER A 230 8.18 11.16 5.90
N PRO A 231 7.83 12.43 5.61
CA PRO A 231 7.90 12.97 4.25
C PRO A 231 9.31 12.90 3.65
N TRP A 232 10.34 12.77 4.47
CA TRP A 232 11.71 12.60 4.05
C TRP A 232 11.92 11.37 3.14
N TRP A 233 11.19 10.28 3.39
CA TRP A 233 11.23 9.09 2.54
C TRP A 233 10.86 9.37 1.09
N LEU A 234 9.95 10.31 0.84
CA LEU A 234 9.46 10.65 -0.50
C LEU A 234 10.51 11.29 -1.43
N GLN A 235 11.73 11.52 -0.92
CA GLN A 235 12.88 11.87 -1.76
C GLN A 235 13.46 10.66 -2.50
N TYR A 236 13.18 9.44 -2.03
CA TYR A 236 13.81 8.19 -2.51
C TYR A 236 12.81 7.13 -2.96
N ILE A 237 11.55 7.24 -2.53
CA ILE A 237 10.51 6.25 -2.78
C ILE A 237 9.18 6.93 -3.13
N ASP A 238 8.24 6.20 -3.69
CA ASP A 238 6.95 6.75 -4.13
C ASP A 238 5.87 6.69 -3.05
N VAL A 239 5.78 5.58 -2.29
CA VAL A 239 4.74 5.38 -1.29
C VAL A 239 5.24 4.66 -0.05
N VAL A 240 4.60 4.97 1.08
CA VAL A 240 4.89 4.36 2.39
C VAL A 240 3.63 3.64 2.90
N TRP A 241 3.81 2.50 3.53
CA TRP A 241 2.75 1.73 4.18
C TRP A 241 1.99 2.56 5.21
N LEU A 242 0.66 2.42 5.20
CA LEU A 242 -0.20 2.95 6.26
C LEU A 242 0.13 2.24 7.58
N ILE A 243 0.85 2.93 8.45
CA ILE A 243 1.35 2.37 9.71
C ILE A 243 0.21 1.83 10.57
N ASN A 244 0.46 0.73 11.27
CA ASN A 244 -0.51 -0.01 12.10
C ASN A 244 -1.73 -0.56 11.33
N ALA A 245 -1.65 -0.63 10.01
CA ALA A 245 -2.66 -1.26 9.19
C ALA A 245 -2.34 -2.74 8.96
N ASP A 246 -3.32 -3.60 9.11
CA ASP A 246 -3.22 -5.01 8.72
C ASP A 246 -3.41 -5.17 7.20
N ASP A 247 -3.04 -6.32 6.65
CA ASP A 247 -3.28 -6.68 5.24
C ASP A 247 -4.75 -6.58 4.86
N ALA A 248 -5.65 -6.92 5.80
CA ALA A 248 -7.09 -6.81 5.62
C ALA A 248 -7.69 -5.89 6.66
N ALA A 249 -8.61 -5.04 6.23
CA ALA A 249 -9.51 -4.39 7.17
C ALA A 249 -10.32 -5.46 7.91
N SER A 250 -10.43 -5.33 9.23
CA SER A 250 -11.22 -6.24 10.07
C SER A 250 -12.67 -5.78 10.13
N GLY A 251 -13.61 -6.71 10.02
CA GLY A 251 -15.03 -6.43 10.14
C GLY A 251 -15.91 -7.52 9.60
N SER A 252 -17.14 -7.63 10.10
CA SER A 252 -18.17 -8.54 9.60
C SER A 252 -19.02 -7.93 8.48
N THR A 253 -18.99 -6.62 8.35
CA THR A 253 -19.72 -5.85 7.34
C THR A 253 -18.79 -4.86 6.64
N ARG A 254 -19.21 -4.34 5.48
CA ARG A 254 -18.46 -3.26 4.80
C ARG A 254 -18.31 -2.01 5.65
N THR A 255 -19.34 -1.69 6.45
CA THR A 255 -19.26 -0.59 7.42
C THR A 255 -18.15 -0.81 8.45
N ASP A 256 -18.05 -2.02 9.00
CA ASP A 256 -17.00 -2.33 9.97
C ASP A 256 -15.59 -2.25 9.33
N GLU A 257 -15.43 -2.77 8.12
CA GLU A 257 -14.16 -2.69 7.38
C GLU A 257 -13.75 -1.23 7.10
N LEU A 258 -14.70 -0.38 6.68
CA LEU A 258 -14.46 1.05 6.47
C LEU A 258 -14.07 1.73 7.79
N VAL A 259 -14.84 1.51 8.87
CA VAL A 259 -14.55 2.08 10.20
C VAL A 259 -13.18 1.66 10.70
N TYR A 260 -12.82 0.38 10.55
CA TYR A 260 -11.50 -0.12 10.94
C TYR A 260 -10.37 0.66 10.26
N ARG A 261 -10.43 0.77 8.94
CA ARG A 261 -9.39 1.44 8.15
C ARG A 261 -9.39 2.96 8.37
N ASP A 262 -10.56 3.57 8.31
CA ASP A 262 -10.72 5.02 8.45
C ASP A 262 -10.38 5.53 9.85
N ASN A 263 -10.53 4.68 10.89
CA ASN A 263 -10.04 5.02 12.22
C ASN A 263 -8.52 5.17 12.27
N ILE A 264 -7.76 4.37 11.51
CA ILE A 264 -6.31 4.52 11.42
C ILE A 264 -5.95 5.85 10.75
N TYR A 265 -6.65 6.22 9.66
CA TYR A 265 -6.48 7.54 9.03
C TYR A 265 -6.83 8.68 9.99
N TYR A 266 -7.93 8.56 10.73
CA TYR A 266 -8.35 9.56 11.71
C TYR A 266 -7.30 9.75 12.81
N GLN A 267 -6.80 8.66 13.36
CA GLN A 267 -5.77 8.67 14.39
C GLN A 267 -4.51 9.39 13.89
N ILE A 268 -4.01 9.04 12.72
CA ILE A 268 -2.76 9.58 12.17
C ILE A 268 -2.91 11.05 11.79
N TRP A 269 -3.95 11.42 11.01
CA TRP A 269 -4.04 12.77 10.44
C TRP A 269 -4.80 13.75 11.32
N ILE A 270 -5.72 13.30 12.16
CA ILE A 270 -6.54 14.17 13.02
C ILE A 270 -6.01 14.19 14.46
N GLU A 271 -5.86 13.04 15.11
CA GLU A 271 -5.44 13.00 16.52
C GLU A 271 -3.94 13.29 16.66
N GLU A 272 -3.08 12.64 15.88
CA GLU A 272 -1.62 12.82 15.91
C GLU A 272 -1.15 14.02 15.07
N ASN A 273 -2.01 14.55 14.20
CA ASN A 273 -1.72 15.69 13.31
C ASN A 273 -0.48 15.48 12.44
N THR A 274 -0.29 14.25 11.96
CA THR A 274 0.85 13.88 11.12
C THR A 274 0.83 14.63 9.79
N LYS A 275 1.99 15.15 9.37
CA LYS A 275 2.16 15.92 8.14
C LYS A 275 2.73 15.07 7.01
N PHE A 276 2.05 14.02 6.66
CA PHE A 276 2.38 13.15 5.53
C PHE A 276 1.28 13.24 4.45
N PRO A 277 1.61 13.33 3.16
CA PRO A 277 0.58 13.44 2.12
C PRO A 277 -0.18 12.11 1.97
N MET A 278 -1.51 12.15 2.07
CA MET A 278 -2.35 10.95 1.93
C MET A 278 -2.19 10.28 0.57
N ASN A 279 -1.90 11.04 -0.48
CA ASN A 279 -1.69 10.48 -1.82
C ASN A 279 -0.40 9.66 -2.00
N ALA A 280 0.49 9.67 -1.00
CA ALA A 280 1.68 8.82 -0.96
C ALA A 280 1.55 7.66 0.06
N ILE A 281 0.33 7.34 0.46
CA ILE A 281 0.04 6.18 1.32
C ILE A 281 -0.21 4.94 0.48
N PHE A 282 0.38 3.84 0.93
CA PHE A 282 0.14 2.50 0.46
C PHE A 282 -0.69 1.71 1.49
N ASN A 283 -1.76 1.09 1.05
CA ASN A 283 -2.53 0.09 1.78
C ASN A 283 -3.04 -0.98 0.78
N HIS A 284 -3.48 -2.15 1.29
CA HIS A 284 -3.97 -3.24 0.45
C HIS A 284 -5.47 -3.07 0.13
N GLU A 285 -5.83 -2.01 -0.57
CA GLU A 285 -7.22 -1.70 -0.90
C GLU A 285 -7.35 -1.08 -2.31
N PRO A 286 -8.48 -1.27 -2.99
CA PRO A 286 -9.71 -1.92 -2.51
C PRO A 286 -9.65 -3.45 -2.51
N LYS A 287 -10.34 -4.07 -1.53
CA LYS A 287 -10.52 -5.53 -1.44
C LYS A 287 -11.93 -5.95 -1.82
N LYS A 288 -12.03 -7.10 -2.48
CA LYS A 288 -13.30 -7.82 -2.64
C LYS A 288 -13.28 -9.05 -1.73
N THR A 289 -13.80 -8.89 -0.51
CA THR A 289 -13.78 -9.90 0.54
C THR A 289 -15.11 -10.64 0.71
N GLN A 290 -16.23 -10.00 0.30
CA GLN A 290 -17.58 -10.53 0.43
C GLN A 290 -18.14 -10.77 -0.97
N PHE A 291 -18.19 -12.04 -1.39
CA PHE A 291 -18.57 -12.39 -2.77
C PHE A 291 -20.07 -12.47 -3.00
N ASP A 292 -20.87 -12.52 -1.94
CA ASP A 292 -22.34 -12.55 -1.93
C ASP A 292 -22.97 -11.17 -1.64
N GLU A 293 -22.15 -10.13 -1.49
CA GLU A 293 -22.65 -8.77 -1.33
C GLU A 293 -23.28 -8.22 -2.60
N THR A 294 -24.19 -7.26 -2.44
CA THR A 294 -24.80 -6.56 -3.57
C THR A 294 -23.79 -5.60 -4.24
N GLU A 295 -24.00 -5.35 -5.54
CA GLU A 295 -23.21 -4.35 -6.30
C GLU A 295 -23.25 -2.96 -5.63
N ASP A 296 -24.40 -2.56 -5.07
CA ASP A 296 -24.54 -1.29 -4.34
C ASP A 296 -23.67 -1.24 -3.07
N SER A 297 -23.60 -2.34 -2.31
CA SER A 297 -22.70 -2.46 -1.16
C SER A 297 -21.24 -2.32 -1.55
N PHE A 298 -20.82 -3.05 -2.59
CA PHE A 298 -19.45 -2.96 -3.11
C PHE A 298 -19.14 -1.57 -3.67
N LYS A 299 -20.07 -0.96 -4.37
CA LYS A 299 -19.95 0.40 -4.92
C LYS A 299 -19.72 1.44 -3.82
N LYS A 300 -20.52 1.42 -2.75
CA LYS A 300 -20.38 2.32 -1.61
C LYS A 300 -19.03 2.16 -0.91
N TYR A 301 -18.64 0.91 -0.65
CA TYR A 301 -17.31 0.60 -0.10
C TYR A 301 -16.19 1.14 -0.99
N LEU A 302 -16.25 0.85 -2.29
CA LEU A 302 -15.23 1.25 -3.24
C LEU A 302 -15.06 2.78 -3.29
N TYR A 303 -16.15 3.53 -3.43
CA TYR A 303 -16.07 4.97 -3.52
C TYR A 303 -15.60 5.63 -2.21
N MET A 304 -15.99 5.09 -1.04
CA MET A 304 -15.45 5.58 0.23
C MET A 304 -13.94 5.33 0.32
N ASN A 305 -13.48 4.14 -0.10
CA ASN A 305 -12.08 3.80 -0.16
C ASN A 305 -11.29 4.75 -1.09
N LEU A 306 -11.76 4.93 -2.32
CA LEU A 306 -11.10 5.79 -3.31
C LEU A 306 -11.09 7.27 -2.88
N SER A 307 -12.10 7.71 -2.13
CA SER A 307 -12.21 9.11 -1.66
C SER A 307 -11.17 9.48 -0.60
N ARG A 308 -10.46 8.51 -0.01
CA ARG A 308 -9.27 8.79 0.82
C ARG A 308 -8.19 9.53 0.03
N GLY A 309 -8.28 9.51 -1.31
CA GLY A 309 -7.38 10.23 -2.19
C GLY A 309 -5.95 9.68 -2.17
N THR A 310 -5.80 8.39 -1.92
CA THR A 310 -4.51 7.72 -2.09
C THR A 310 -4.16 7.69 -3.58
N GLY A 311 -2.97 8.17 -3.93
CA GLY A 311 -2.45 8.08 -5.29
C GLY A 311 -2.05 6.66 -5.69
N PHE A 312 -2.13 5.75 -4.74
CA PHE A 312 -1.83 4.33 -4.87
C PHE A 312 -3.11 3.51 -4.65
N ILE A 313 -3.50 2.73 -5.64
CA ILE A 313 -4.69 1.88 -5.61
C ILE A 313 -4.26 0.46 -5.95
N GLU A 314 -4.31 -0.43 -4.97
CA GLU A 314 -3.91 -1.82 -5.14
C GLU A 314 -5.14 -2.74 -5.20
N LEU A 315 -5.38 -3.34 -6.34
CA LEU A 315 -6.48 -4.28 -6.53
C LEU A 315 -6.19 -5.59 -5.80
N TYR A 316 -6.70 -5.71 -4.59
CA TYR A 316 -6.65 -6.91 -3.76
C TYR A 316 -7.89 -7.76 -4.02
N ILE A 317 -7.93 -8.38 -5.18
CA ILE A 317 -9.09 -9.10 -5.72
C ILE A 317 -8.73 -10.52 -6.10
N LYS A 318 -9.73 -11.40 -6.09
CA LYS A 318 -9.63 -12.74 -6.67
C LYS A 318 -10.19 -12.70 -8.09
N THR A 319 -9.33 -12.54 -9.06
CA THR A 319 -9.64 -12.19 -10.44
C THR A 319 -10.68 -13.09 -11.11
N HIS A 320 -10.69 -14.38 -10.78
CA HIS A 320 -11.61 -15.37 -11.35
C HIS A 320 -12.90 -15.56 -10.56
N GLN A 321 -13.10 -14.81 -9.47
CA GLN A 321 -14.30 -14.91 -8.61
C GLN A 321 -15.21 -13.69 -8.71
N LEU A 322 -14.79 -12.60 -9.36
CA LEU A 322 -15.61 -11.42 -9.54
C LEU A 322 -16.72 -11.68 -10.56
N SER A 323 -17.94 -11.24 -10.23
CA SER A 323 -19.08 -11.19 -11.15
C SER A 323 -18.90 -10.09 -12.20
N SER A 324 -19.73 -10.11 -13.25
CA SER A 324 -19.74 -9.00 -14.24
C SER A 324 -20.07 -7.66 -13.57
N GLY A 325 -21.03 -7.64 -12.63
CA GLY A 325 -21.39 -6.42 -11.90
C GLY A 325 -20.25 -5.91 -11.02
N ASP A 326 -19.48 -6.80 -10.38
CA ASP A 326 -18.27 -6.36 -9.62
C ASP A 326 -17.26 -5.67 -10.54
N TRP A 327 -17.04 -6.20 -11.74
CA TRP A 327 -16.16 -5.57 -12.74
C TRP A 327 -16.71 -4.23 -13.25
N ASP A 328 -18.04 -4.08 -13.38
CA ASP A 328 -18.66 -2.81 -13.75
C ASP A 328 -18.44 -1.76 -12.67
N VAL A 329 -18.70 -2.10 -11.40
CA VAL A 329 -18.47 -1.22 -10.25
C VAL A 329 -17.00 -0.82 -10.15
N LEU A 330 -16.09 -1.79 -10.28
CA LEU A 330 -14.65 -1.52 -10.22
C LEU A 330 -14.20 -0.58 -11.34
N ALA A 331 -14.67 -0.83 -12.56
CA ALA A 331 -14.35 0.01 -13.73
C ALA A 331 -14.85 1.46 -13.58
N GLU A 332 -16.06 1.66 -13.05
CA GLU A 332 -16.59 2.98 -12.75
C GLU A 332 -15.71 3.72 -11.72
N GLY A 333 -15.34 3.04 -10.62
CA GLY A 333 -14.49 3.61 -9.57
C GLY A 333 -13.10 3.97 -10.07
N LEU A 334 -12.46 3.11 -10.87
CA LEU A 334 -11.14 3.40 -11.44
C LEU A 334 -11.16 4.59 -12.41
N LYS A 335 -12.18 4.68 -13.27
CA LYS A 335 -12.37 5.86 -14.14
C LYS A 335 -12.61 7.12 -13.33
N TRP A 336 -13.37 7.03 -12.25
CA TRP A 336 -13.57 8.14 -11.32
C TRP A 336 -12.23 8.58 -10.71
N SER A 337 -11.39 7.66 -10.27
CA SER A 337 -10.05 7.96 -9.71
C SER A 337 -9.16 8.67 -10.73
N HIS A 338 -9.12 8.22 -11.97
CA HIS A 338 -8.39 8.92 -13.03
C HIS A 338 -8.89 10.36 -13.23
N LYS A 339 -10.20 10.55 -13.25
CA LYS A 339 -10.82 11.88 -13.43
C LYS A 339 -10.52 12.79 -12.25
N PHE A 340 -10.61 12.29 -11.01
CA PHE A 340 -10.49 13.08 -9.78
C PHE A 340 -9.08 13.12 -9.20
N PHE A 341 -8.12 12.45 -9.81
CA PHE A 341 -6.74 12.43 -9.34
C PHE A 341 -6.13 13.82 -9.06
N PRO A 342 -6.40 14.89 -9.86
CA PRO A 342 -5.91 16.22 -9.50
C PRO A 342 -6.37 16.70 -8.13
N ALA A 343 -7.53 16.26 -7.66
CA ALA A 343 -8.05 16.60 -6.32
C ALA A 343 -7.45 15.77 -5.19
N PHE A 344 -6.68 14.71 -5.48
CA PHE A 344 -6.03 13.87 -4.45
C PHE A 344 -4.80 14.53 -3.81
N GLN A 345 -4.33 15.65 -4.36
CA GLN A 345 -3.16 16.36 -3.81
C GLN A 345 -3.45 17.00 -2.44
N HIS A 346 -4.68 17.38 -2.17
CA HIS A 346 -5.08 18.10 -0.97
C HIS A 346 -6.36 17.51 -0.36
N VAL A 347 -6.25 16.28 0.12
CA VAL A 347 -7.36 15.60 0.78
C VAL A 347 -7.41 15.95 2.26
N LYS A 348 -8.60 16.19 2.76
CA LYS A 348 -8.89 16.37 4.19
C LYS A 348 -9.91 15.37 4.66
N MET A 349 -9.71 14.83 5.83
CA MET A 349 -10.74 14.12 6.57
C MET A 349 -11.60 15.15 7.32
N HIS A 350 -12.92 14.95 7.35
CA HIS A 350 -13.86 15.82 8.01
C HIS A 350 -14.93 15.01 8.78
N GLY A 351 -15.67 15.68 9.66
CA GLY A 351 -16.66 15.04 10.52
C GLY A 351 -16.07 14.56 11.83
N GLY A 352 -16.67 13.51 12.39
CA GLY A 352 -16.31 12.97 13.70
C GLY A 352 -15.38 11.75 13.62
N SER A 353 -15.24 11.07 14.75
CA SER A 353 -14.36 9.92 14.91
C SER A 353 -15.03 8.63 14.40
N PRO A 354 -14.41 7.91 13.45
CA PRO A 354 -14.90 6.59 13.02
C PRO A 354 -15.00 5.59 14.17
N LYS A 355 -14.04 5.62 15.10
CA LYS A 355 -14.03 4.75 16.30
C LYS A 355 -15.27 4.93 17.15
N HIS A 356 -15.79 6.15 17.27
CA HIS A 356 -17.00 6.47 18.00
C HIS A 356 -18.27 6.35 17.15
N LYS A 357 -18.13 5.81 15.92
CA LYS A 357 -19.21 5.68 14.94
C LYS A 357 -19.91 7.02 14.62
N GLU A 358 -19.19 8.12 14.69
CA GLU A 358 -19.69 9.42 14.26
C GLU A 358 -19.66 9.52 12.73
N VAL A 359 -20.50 10.37 12.14
CA VAL A 359 -20.46 10.62 10.69
C VAL A 359 -19.16 11.31 10.32
N TYR A 360 -18.46 10.78 9.32
CA TYR A 360 -17.18 11.28 8.84
C TYR A 360 -17.06 11.14 7.33
N GLY A 361 -16.01 11.70 6.76
CA GLY A 361 -15.71 11.52 5.34
C GLY A 361 -14.42 12.19 4.91
N TYR A 362 -14.26 12.30 3.60
CA TYR A 362 -13.09 12.90 2.98
C TYR A 362 -13.51 13.95 1.95
N SER A 363 -12.69 14.95 1.77
CA SER A 363 -12.87 15.94 0.71
C SER A 363 -11.54 16.26 0.05
N GLY A 364 -11.54 16.33 -1.27
CA GLY A 364 -10.37 16.66 -2.08
C GLY A 364 -10.73 17.69 -3.14
N TRP A 365 -9.80 18.60 -3.41
CA TRP A 365 -10.06 19.73 -4.32
C TRP A 365 -8.83 20.04 -5.17
N SER A 366 -9.10 20.35 -6.43
CA SER A 366 -8.20 21.05 -7.34
C SER A 366 -8.87 22.35 -7.80
N ASP A 367 -8.23 23.07 -8.72
CA ASP A 367 -8.81 24.33 -9.27
C ASP A 367 -10.11 24.09 -10.06
N GLU A 368 -10.29 22.92 -10.65
CA GLU A 368 -11.41 22.64 -11.56
C GLU A 368 -12.41 21.64 -11.01
N ILE A 369 -11.97 20.70 -10.16
CA ILE A 369 -12.76 19.56 -9.74
C ILE A 369 -12.52 19.25 -8.28
N GLY A 370 -13.55 18.74 -7.61
CA GLY A 370 -13.43 18.28 -6.22
C GLY A 370 -14.51 17.27 -5.88
N TYR A 371 -14.40 16.71 -4.69
CA TYR A 371 -15.36 15.76 -4.15
C TYR A 371 -15.50 15.90 -2.64
N VAL A 372 -16.63 15.42 -2.13
CA VAL A 372 -16.91 15.24 -0.70
C VAL A 372 -17.57 13.88 -0.55
N SER A 373 -16.94 12.98 0.22
CA SER A 373 -17.53 11.71 0.63
C SER A 373 -17.99 11.79 2.08
N ILE A 374 -19.06 11.07 2.41
CA ILE A 374 -19.64 11.05 3.76
C ILE A 374 -20.08 9.61 4.06
N HIS A 375 -19.72 9.11 5.23
CA HIS A 375 -20.13 7.79 5.71
C HIS A 375 -20.88 7.92 7.04
N ASN A 376 -22.05 7.31 7.13
CA ASN A 376 -22.78 7.11 8.37
C ASN A 376 -22.52 5.68 8.88
N PRO A 377 -21.65 5.46 9.86
CA PRO A 377 -21.34 4.12 10.35
C PRO A 377 -22.36 3.55 11.35
N LEU A 378 -23.41 4.31 11.67
CA LEU A 378 -24.44 3.87 12.61
C LEU A 378 -25.53 3.04 11.92
N ASP A 379 -26.24 2.27 12.73
CA ASP A 379 -27.43 1.50 12.37
C ASP A 379 -28.75 2.32 12.39
N LYS A 380 -28.63 3.66 12.46
CA LYS A 380 -29.74 4.60 12.48
C LYS A 380 -29.49 5.79 11.55
N VAL A 381 -30.57 6.42 11.11
CA VAL A 381 -30.52 7.63 10.29
C VAL A 381 -29.75 8.73 11.02
N GLN A 382 -28.88 9.42 10.30
CA GLN A 382 -28.12 10.56 10.79
C GLN A 382 -28.32 11.77 9.88
N LYS A 383 -28.31 12.97 10.51
CA LYS A 383 -28.24 14.24 9.78
C LYS A 383 -26.82 14.76 9.87
N TYR A 384 -26.28 15.16 8.74
CA TYR A 384 -24.95 15.73 8.65
C TYR A 384 -24.99 17.08 7.95
N THR A 385 -24.16 17.99 8.41
CA THR A 385 -24.10 19.35 7.89
C THR A 385 -22.66 19.74 7.65
N PHE A 386 -22.37 20.29 6.48
CA PHE A 386 -21.05 20.79 6.14
C PHE A 386 -21.16 22.04 5.26
N THR A 387 -20.12 22.88 5.31
CA THR A 387 -20.06 24.12 4.52
C THR A 387 -18.96 24.02 3.50
N LEU A 388 -19.24 24.41 2.26
CA LEU A 388 -18.27 24.43 1.15
C LEU A 388 -17.27 25.58 1.36
N ASN A 389 -16.23 25.34 2.15
CA ASN A 389 -15.25 26.36 2.54
C ASN A 389 -13.85 25.74 2.79
N ARG A 390 -12.94 26.53 3.34
CA ARG A 390 -11.56 26.12 3.68
C ARG A 390 -11.48 24.93 4.65
N ALA A 391 -12.49 24.68 5.48
CA ALA A 391 -12.50 23.53 6.37
C ALA A 391 -12.52 22.21 5.59
N LEU A 392 -13.18 22.19 4.43
CA LEU A 392 -13.14 21.06 3.48
C LEU A 392 -11.99 21.14 2.48
N GLY A 393 -11.11 22.12 2.57
CA GLY A 393 -9.97 22.27 1.66
C GLY A 393 -10.23 23.15 0.43
N LEU A 394 -11.43 23.77 0.29
CA LEU A 394 -11.69 24.66 -0.81
C LEU A 394 -10.89 25.96 -0.70
N ASN A 395 -10.31 26.38 -1.81
CA ASN A 395 -9.73 27.71 -1.93
C ASN A 395 -10.86 28.71 -2.25
N PRO A 396 -10.98 29.85 -1.51
CA PRO A 396 -11.98 30.87 -1.79
C PRO A 396 -11.81 31.56 -3.16
N ASP A 397 -10.60 31.47 -3.74
CA ASP A 397 -10.29 32.06 -5.05
C ASP A 397 -10.75 31.15 -6.23
N ASN A 398 -11.20 29.92 -5.94
CA ASN A 398 -11.71 29.00 -6.93
C ASN A 398 -13.11 29.41 -7.44
N PRO A 399 -13.62 28.77 -8.52
CA PRO A 399 -14.93 29.08 -9.09
C PRO A 399 -16.02 29.21 -8.03
N THR A 400 -16.80 30.28 -8.11
CA THR A 400 -17.82 30.58 -7.11
C THR A 400 -19.05 29.68 -7.17
N VAL A 401 -19.19 28.88 -8.23
CA VAL A 401 -20.33 27.97 -8.46
C VAL A 401 -19.84 26.58 -8.82
N PHE A 402 -20.24 25.62 -8.02
CA PHE A 402 -19.96 24.19 -8.21
C PHE A 402 -21.19 23.48 -8.76
N ARG A 403 -21.02 22.70 -9.83
CA ARG A 403 -22.04 21.75 -10.28
C ARG A 403 -21.82 20.41 -9.57
N VAL A 404 -22.89 19.86 -8.99
CA VAL A 404 -22.85 18.64 -8.18
C VAL A 404 -23.43 17.46 -8.96
N SER A 405 -22.80 16.31 -8.80
CA SER A 405 -23.30 14.99 -9.21
C SER A 405 -22.87 13.97 -8.17
N SER A 406 -23.56 12.86 -8.06
CA SER A 406 -23.19 11.78 -7.15
C SER A 406 -23.22 10.43 -7.90
N PRO A 407 -22.14 9.62 -7.81
CA PRO A 407 -22.15 8.28 -8.36
C PRO A 407 -22.84 7.27 -7.45
N THR A 408 -23.06 7.59 -6.17
CA THR A 408 -23.59 6.68 -5.16
C THR A 408 -25.06 6.92 -4.81
N SER A 409 -25.63 8.07 -5.20
CA SER A 409 -26.99 8.46 -4.79
C SER A 409 -27.63 9.41 -5.80
N HIS A 410 -28.94 9.42 -5.85
CA HIS A 410 -29.66 10.45 -6.61
C HIS A 410 -29.76 11.75 -5.81
N LEU A 411 -29.38 12.88 -6.41
CA LEU A 411 -29.38 14.19 -5.75
C LEU A 411 -30.75 14.54 -5.13
N LYS A 412 -31.85 14.23 -5.87
CA LYS A 412 -33.22 14.50 -5.40
C LYS A 412 -33.58 13.71 -4.15
N GLU A 413 -33.14 12.45 -4.04
CA GLU A 413 -33.38 11.61 -2.86
C GLU A 413 -32.65 12.15 -1.62
N LYS A 414 -31.56 12.86 -1.83
CA LYS A 414 -30.76 13.51 -0.79
C LYS A 414 -31.10 14.99 -0.56
N ASN A 415 -32.13 15.51 -1.23
CA ASN A 415 -32.50 16.93 -1.21
C ASN A 415 -31.34 17.87 -1.59
N LEU A 416 -30.44 17.41 -2.47
CA LEU A 416 -29.30 18.17 -2.93
C LEU A 416 -29.66 18.98 -4.19
N LYS A 417 -29.14 20.22 -4.25
CA LYS A 417 -29.23 21.07 -5.44
C LYS A 417 -28.22 20.61 -6.50
N GLU A 418 -28.48 20.94 -7.74
CA GLU A 418 -27.51 20.72 -8.85
C GLU A 418 -26.32 21.68 -8.78
N LYS A 419 -26.45 22.81 -8.08
CA LYS A 419 -25.43 23.86 -7.99
C LYS A 419 -25.35 24.43 -6.59
N TYR A 420 -24.11 24.66 -6.13
CA TYR A 420 -23.79 25.33 -4.87
C TYR A 420 -22.72 26.38 -5.09
N ARG A 421 -22.58 27.30 -4.12
CA ARG A 421 -21.55 28.33 -4.07
C ARG A 421 -20.59 28.11 -2.90
N TYR A 422 -19.40 28.68 -2.99
CA TYR A 422 -18.51 28.79 -1.85
C TYR A 422 -19.23 29.48 -0.68
N GLY A 423 -19.08 28.93 0.52
CA GLY A 423 -19.76 29.41 1.73
C GLY A 423 -21.17 28.84 1.95
N GLU A 424 -21.78 28.17 0.97
CA GLU A 424 -23.08 27.52 1.19
C GLU A 424 -22.96 26.29 2.10
N THR A 425 -23.95 26.15 2.98
CA THR A 425 -24.08 25.00 3.88
C THR A 425 -25.01 23.97 3.25
N ILE A 426 -24.57 22.73 3.29
CA ILE A 426 -25.28 21.55 2.78
C ILE A 426 -25.76 20.73 3.96
N PHE A 427 -27.05 20.37 3.91
CA PHE A 427 -27.68 19.47 4.88
C PHE A 427 -28.01 18.16 4.17
N ILE A 428 -27.60 17.06 4.72
CA ILE A 428 -27.84 15.73 4.16
C ILE A 428 -28.33 14.77 5.21
N GLU A 429 -29.31 13.95 4.85
CA GLU A 429 -29.75 12.82 5.68
C GLU A 429 -29.15 11.51 5.12
N LEU A 430 -28.58 10.74 6.00
CA LEU A 430 -27.86 9.50 5.71
C LEU A 430 -28.56 8.32 6.37
N ASN A 431 -28.90 7.32 5.59
CA ASN A 431 -29.40 6.05 6.08
C ASN A 431 -28.34 5.26 6.87
N PRO A 432 -28.72 4.21 7.61
CA PRO A 432 -27.78 3.32 8.28
C PRO A 432 -26.72 2.75 7.31
N GLY A 433 -25.44 2.83 7.70
CA GLY A 433 -24.32 2.32 6.92
C GLY A 433 -24.12 2.99 5.55
N GLU A 434 -24.77 4.11 5.30
CA GLU A 434 -24.74 4.76 3.98
C GLU A 434 -23.44 5.52 3.72
N VAL A 435 -22.94 5.36 2.50
CA VAL A 435 -21.88 6.19 1.92
C VAL A 435 -22.47 7.02 0.80
N VAL A 436 -22.24 8.34 0.84
CA VAL A 436 -22.57 9.29 -0.22
C VAL A 436 -21.29 9.97 -0.72
N LEU A 437 -21.08 9.98 -2.02
CA LEU A 437 -20.00 10.71 -2.68
C LEU A 437 -20.62 11.69 -3.69
#